data_9d47fe03a04bf96d8f01b4c4750e8e9e
#
_entry.id   9d47fe03a04bf96d8f01b4c4750e8e9e
#
_cell.length_a   1.000
_cell.length_b   1.000
_cell.length_c   1.000
_cell.angle_alpha   90.00
_cell.angle_beta   90.00
_cell.angle_gamma   90.00
#
_symmetry.space_group_name_H-M   'P 1'
#
loop_
_entity.id
_entity.type
_entity.pdbx_description
1 polymer ?
#
loop_
_entity_poly.entity_id
_entity_poly.type
_entity_poly.pdbx_seq_one_letter_code
_entity_poly.pdbx_strand_id
1 'polypeptide(L)'
;MKKIILAIILISIINFSAYSDQNDPRLEILFNNLLQIETETKARPTISKIWSIWSTALDKKVQAKFDIGNKLMEKRQFEESIDIFSEVIDLQPNFAEAWNKRATVNYIIGNYDNSISDIFSTLDLEPRHFGALDGLAQIYFNQDKYFEAAQIYRKILKIIPYNKKATMRLEYLEQSFI
;
A
#
# COMPACT_ATOMS: atom_id res chain seq x y z
N MET A 1 -12.20 -25.75 -60.26
CA MET A 1 -12.74 -24.69 -59.35
C MET A 1 -12.17 -24.90 -57.93
N LYS A 2 -11.12 -24.17 -57.57
CA LYS A 2 -10.48 -24.26 -56.23
C LYS A 2 -11.21 -23.34 -55.26
N LYS A 3 -11.84 -23.90 -54.23
CA LYS A 3 -12.46 -23.12 -53.14
C LYS A 3 -11.34 -22.64 -52.21
N ILE A 4 -11.10 -21.35 -52.19
CA ILE A 4 -10.22 -20.69 -51.20
C ILE A 4 -11.04 -20.54 -49.92
N ILE A 5 -10.68 -21.29 -48.88
CA ILE A 5 -11.22 -21.13 -47.53
C ILE A 5 -10.43 -20.00 -46.85
N LEU A 6 -11.07 -18.85 -46.70
CA LEU A 6 -10.52 -17.70 -45.97
C LEU A 6 -10.68 -18.00 -44.48
N ALA A 7 -9.60 -18.38 -43.81
CA ALA A 7 -9.57 -18.51 -42.35
C ALA A 7 -9.49 -17.12 -41.76
N ILE A 8 -10.58 -16.64 -41.20
CA ILE A 8 -10.60 -15.42 -40.39
C ILE A 8 -9.97 -15.76 -39.03
N ILE A 9 -8.72 -15.37 -38.86
CA ILE A 9 -8.07 -15.41 -37.54
C ILE A 9 -8.68 -14.29 -36.70
N LEU A 10 -9.58 -14.64 -35.78
CA LEU A 10 -10.05 -13.74 -34.73
C LEU A 10 -8.87 -13.50 -33.77
N ILE A 11 -8.13 -12.43 -34.01
CA ILE A 11 -7.18 -11.94 -33.01
C ILE A 11 -8.04 -11.34 -31.90
N SER A 12 -8.27 -12.10 -30.83
CA SER A 12 -8.77 -11.55 -29.58
C SER A 12 -7.74 -10.54 -29.09
N ILE A 13 -8.03 -9.26 -29.24
CA ILE A 13 -7.30 -8.19 -28.59
C ILE A 13 -7.57 -8.39 -27.11
N ILE A 14 -6.67 -9.10 -26.44
CA ILE A 14 -6.60 -9.09 -24.98
C ILE A 14 -6.25 -7.64 -24.64
N ASN A 15 -7.27 -6.86 -24.27
CA ASN A 15 -7.04 -5.59 -23.62
C ASN A 15 -6.25 -5.93 -22.34
N PHE A 16 -4.93 -5.79 -22.40
CA PHE A 16 -4.14 -5.63 -21.18
C PHE A 16 -4.63 -4.34 -20.55
N SER A 17 -5.62 -4.43 -19.69
CA SER A 17 -5.88 -3.41 -18.71
C SER A 17 -4.54 -3.18 -18.03
N ALA A 18 -3.99 -1.99 -18.17
CA ALA A 18 -2.75 -1.66 -17.46
C ALA A 18 -3.08 -1.76 -15.96
N TYR A 19 -2.73 -2.88 -15.36
CA TYR A 19 -2.81 -3.04 -13.92
C TYR A 19 -1.76 -2.11 -13.34
N SER A 20 -2.21 -1.10 -12.65
CA SER A 20 -1.40 -0.25 -11.78
C SER A 20 -2.25 -0.08 -10.53
N ASP A 21 -1.84 -0.48 -9.44
CA ASP A 21 -2.36 -0.47 -8.08
C ASP A 21 -2.09 -1.83 -7.40
N GLN A 22 -2.79 -2.13 -6.32
CA GLN A 22 -2.62 -3.40 -5.58
C GLN A 22 -2.99 -4.67 -6.39
N ASN A 23 -3.65 -4.55 -7.55
CA ASN A 23 -4.01 -5.68 -8.42
C ASN A 23 -2.97 -5.97 -9.51
N ASP A 24 -1.85 -5.25 -9.53
CA ASP A 24 -0.80 -5.45 -10.51
C ASP A 24 -0.12 -6.83 -10.33
N PRO A 25 -0.12 -7.70 -11.36
CA PRO A 25 0.45 -9.05 -11.26
C PRO A 25 1.96 -9.05 -10.97
N ARG A 26 2.66 -7.93 -11.21
CA ARG A 26 4.08 -7.80 -10.87
C ARG A 26 4.31 -7.81 -9.37
N LEU A 27 3.31 -7.43 -8.56
CA LEU A 27 3.42 -7.43 -7.09
C LEU A 27 3.72 -8.81 -6.54
N GLU A 28 3.09 -9.87 -7.09
CA GLU A 28 3.35 -11.24 -6.64
C GLU A 28 4.82 -11.62 -6.81
N ILE A 29 5.40 -11.31 -7.96
CA ILE A 29 6.83 -11.55 -8.24
C ILE A 29 7.71 -10.72 -7.30
N LEU A 30 7.36 -9.46 -7.07
CA LEU A 30 8.14 -8.56 -6.21
C LEU A 30 8.10 -9.01 -4.74
N PHE A 31 6.95 -9.43 -4.23
CA PHE A 31 6.84 -9.97 -2.88
C PHE A 31 7.58 -11.29 -2.70
N ASN A 32 7.48 -12.21 -3.66
CA ASN A 32 8.26 -13.45 -3.65
C ASN A 32 9.77 -13.18 -3.67
N ASN A 33 10.21 -12.16 -4.43
CA ASN A 33 11.62 -11.74 -4.42
C ASN A 33 12.05 -11.18 -3.05
N LEU A 34 11.18 -10.43 -2.36
CA LEU A 34 11.50 -9.90 -1.02
C LEU A 34 11.83 -11.01 -0.02
N LEU A 35 11.15 -12.16 -0.12
CA LEU A 35 11.39 -13.29 0.77
C LEU A 35 12.76 -13.94 0.57
N GLN A 36 13.39 -13.76 -0.61
CA GLN A 36 14.69 -14.33 -0.96
C GLN A 36 15.86 -13.36 -0.75
N ILE A 37 15.57 -12.11 -0.44
CA ILE A 37 16.59 -11.07 -0.24
C ILE A 37 17.10 -11.14 1.19
N GLU A 38 18.42 -11.09 1.36
CA GLU A 38 19.08 -11.30 2.66
C GLU A 38 19.42 -10.01 3.41
N THR A 39 19.26 -8.83 2.79
CA THR A 39 19.62 -7.57 3.42
C THR A 39 18.68 -6.44 3.03
N GLU A 40 18.46 -5.49 3.95
CA GLU A 40 17.64 -4.30 3.69
C GLU A 40 18.13 -3.52 2.46
N THR A 41 19.43 -3.35 2.30
CA THR A 41 20.00 -2.60 1.17
C THR A 41 19.64 -3.23 -0.18
N LYS A 42 19.68 -4.57 -0.27
CA LYS A 42 19.25 -5.30 -1.47
C LYS A 42 17.74 -5.26 -1.67
N ALA A 43 16.94 -5.14 -0.59
CA ALA A 43 15.47 -5.06 -0.65
C ALA A 43 14.96 -3.71 -1.14
N ARG A 44 15.67 -2.61 -0.90
CA ARG A 44 15.24 -1.24 -1.23
C ARG A 44 14.73 -1.06 -2.68
N PRO A 45 15.42 -1.55 -3.74
CA PRO A 45 14.92 -1.39 -5.10
C PRO A 45 13.59 -2.12 -5.34
N THR A 46 13.39 -3.30 -4.74
CA THR A 46 12.16 -4.07 -4.83
C THR A 46 11.02 -3.37 -4.10
N ILE A 47 11.29 -2.88 -2.88
CA ILE A 47 10.34 -2.09 -2.09
C ILE A 47 9.92 -0.82 -2.84
N SER A 48 10.88 -0.11 -3.46
CA SER A 48 10.59 1.09 -4.26
C SER A 48 9.68 0.79 -5.46
N LYS A 49 9.86 -0.36 -6.13
CA LYS A 49 8.98 -0.79 -7.22
C LYS A 49 7.57 -1.10 -6.72
N ILE A 50 7.43 -1.75 -5.57
CA ILE A 50 6.12 -2.01 -4.95
C ILE A 50 5.41 -0.69 -4.67
N TRP A 51 6.07 0.26 -4.02
CA TRP A 51 5.52 1.59 -3.76
C TRP A 51 5.13 2.33 -5.05
N SER A 52 5.95 2.25 -6.10
CA SER A 52 5.63 2.86 -7.39
C SER A 52 4.35 2.27 -7.99
N ILE A 53 4.15 0.95 -7.90
CA ILE A 53 2.93 0.30 -8.38
C ILE A 53 1.73 0.73 -7.55
N TRP A 54 1.80 0.65 -6.21
CA TRP A 54 0.71 1.05 -5.33
C TRP A 54 0.31 2.52 -5.47
N SER A 55 1.28 3.41 -5.75
CA SER A 55 1.04 4.85 -5.89
C SER A 55 0.52 5.26 -7.27
N THR A 56 0.23 4.32 -8.16
CA THR A 56 -0.24 4.60 -9.52
C THR A 56 -1.71 4.23 -9.66
N ALA A 57 -2.57 5.23 -9.86
CA ALA A 57 -3.99 5.02 -10.14
C ALA A 57 -4.24 4.55 -11.58
N LEU A 58 -5.33 3.80 -11.80
CA LEU A 58 -5.73 3.32 -13.13
C LEU A 58 -6.17 4.45 -14.07
N ASP A 59 -6.80 5.48 -13.51
CA ASP A 59 -7.29 6.65 -14.26
C ASP A 59 -6.39 7.87 -14.05
N LYS A 60 -6.08 8.58 -15.14
CA LYS A 60 -5.21 9.76 -15.11
C LYS A 60 -5.78 10.92 -14.32
N LYS A 61 -7.12 11.08 -14.27
CA LYS A 61 -7.75 12.16 -13.50
C LYS A 61 -7.69 11.84 -12.02
N VAL A 62 -7.90 10.56 -11.66
CA VAL A 62 -7.71 10.07 -10.29
C VAL A 62 -6.26 10.26 -9.86
N GLN A 63 -5.28 9.90 -10.72
CA GLN A 63 -3.86 10.13 -10.44
C GLN A 63 -3.54 11.61 -10.20
N ALA A 64 -4.05 12.49 -11.04
CA ALA A 64 -3.81 13.93 -10.88
C ALA A 64 -4.36 14.47 -9.54
N LYS A 65 -5.55 14.00 -9.10
CA LYS A 65 -6.09 14.33 -7.77
C LYS A 65 -5.24 13.75 -6.65
N PHE A 66 -4.85 12.49 -6.75
CA PHE A 66 -3.98 11.84 -5.78
C PHE A 66 -2.65 12.59 -5.60
N ASP A 67 -2.05 13.06 -6.71
CA ASP A 67 -0.84 13.87 -6.68
C ASP A 67 -1.06 15.24 -6.00
N ILE A 68 -2.24 15.84 -6.16
CA ILE A 68 -2.63 17.06 -5.44
C ILE A 68 -2.71 16.77 -3.93
N GLY A 69 -3.39 15.70 -3.52
CA GLY A 69 -3.48 15.29 -2.12
C GLY A 69 -2.09 15.10 -1.48
N ASN A 70 -1.16 14.44 -2.18
CA ASN A 70 0.23 14.29 -1.72
C ASN A 70 0.94 15.63 -1.55
N LYS A 71 0.80 16.57 -2.51
CA LYS A 71 1.39 17.92 -2.42
C LYS A 71 0.83 18.72 -1.24
N LEU A 72 -0.46 18.60 -0.97
CA LEU A 72 -1.10 19.26 0.17
C LEU A 72 -0.56 18.69 1.49
N MET A 73 -0.42 17.37 1.59
CA MET A 73 0.17 16.69 2.75
C MET A 73 1.62 17.16 2.99
N GLU A 74 2.44 17.26 1.93
CA GLU A 74 3.83 17.76 2.01
C GLU A 74 3.89 19.21 2.50
N LYS A 75 2.90 20.04 2.11
CA LYS A 75 2.75 21.43 2.56
C LYS A 75 2.13 21.55 3.95
N ARG A 76 1.77 20.43 4.59
CA ARG A 76 1.09 20.34 5.89
C ARG A 76 -0.32 20.97 5.88
N GLN A 77 -0.95 21.03 4.71
CA GLN A 77 -2.34 21.42 4.52
C GLN A 77 -3.21 20.16 4.69
N PHE A 78 -3.35 19.73 5.95
CA PHE A 78 -3.84 18.39 6.27
C PHE A 78 -5.33 18.22 5.99
N GLU A 79 -6.16 19.21 6.34
CA GLU A 79 -7.59 19.17 6.13
C GLU A 79 -7.91 19.08 4.63
N GLU A 80 -7.30 19.96 3.84
CA GLU A 80 -7.49 19.96 2.37
C GLU A 80 -6.94 18.66 1.74
N SER A 81 -5.88 18.11 2.30
CA SER A 81 -5.33 16.81 1.84
C SER A 81 -6.32 15.67 2.09
N ILE A 82 -6.99 15.64 3.24
CA ILE A 82 -8.04 14.67 3.58
C ILE A 82 -9.20 14.78 2.60
N ASP A 83 -9.65 16.01 2.30
CA ASP A 83 -10.74 16.25 1.35
C ASP A 83 -10.40 15.70 -0.03
N ILE A 84 -9.20 15.99 -0.52
CA ILE A 84 -8.75 15.51 -1.84
C ILE A 84 -8.60 13.98 -1.86
N PHE A 85 -8.03 13.35 -0.82
CA PHE A 85 -7.97 11.89 -0.78
C PHE A 85 -9.37 11.27 -0.67
N SER A 86 -10.34 11.92 -0.02
CA SER A 86 -11.72 11.48 0.02
C SER A 86 -12.35 11.51 -1.37
N GLU A 87 -12.14 12.57 -2.15
CA GLU A 87 -12.58 12.62 -3.54
C GLU A 87 -11.92 11.53 -4.41
N VAL A 88 -10.64 11.21 -4.17
CA VAL A 88 -9.95 10.10 -4.85
C VAL A 88 -10.60 8.76 -4.53
N ILE A 89 -10.92 8.53 -3.25
CA ILE A 89 -11.58 7.30 -2.78
C ILE A 89 -12.98 7.18 -3.38
N ASP A 90 -13.74 8.28 -3.44
CA ASP A 90 -15.09 8.28 -4.05
C ASP A 90 -15.03 7.93 -5.55
N LEU A 91 -14.00 8.39 -6.26
CA LEU A 91 -13.79 8.11 -7.69
C LEU A 91 -13.26 6.69 -7.95
N GLN A 92 -12.39 6.19 -7.08
CA GLN A 92 -11.75 4.88 -7.20
C GLN A 92 -11.64 4.20 -5.82
N PRO A 93 -12.74 3.65 -5.28
CA PRO A 93 -12.78 3.10 -3.93
C PRO A 93 -11.87 1.88 -3.72
N ASN A 94 -11.46 1.23 -4.82
CA ASN A 94 -10.50 0.13 -4.80
C ASN A 94 -9.03 0.57 -4.95
N PHE A 95 -8.73 1.85 -4.82
CA PHE A 95 -7.35 2.34 -4.83
C PHE A 95 -6.77 2.35 -3.41
N ALA A 96 -6.13 1.24 -3.01
CA ALA A 96 -5.65 1.01 -1.63
C ALA A 96 -4.76 2.15 -1.10
N GLU A 97 -3.86 2.70 -1.95
CA GLU A 97 -2.94 3.75 -1.52
C GLU A 97 -3.65 5.08 -1.19
N ALA A 98 -4.81 5.35 -1.78
CA ALA A 98 -5.58 6.54 -1.42
C ALA A 98 -6.10 6.47 0.02
N TRP A 99 -6.61 5.31 0.44
CA TRP A 99 -6.99 5.04 1.82
C TRP A 99 -5.78 5.15 2.76
N ASN A 100 -4.65 4.54 2.40
CA ASN A 100 -3.41 4.61 3.17
C ASN A 100 -2.89 6.05 3.34
N LYS A 101 -2.99 6.88 2.31
CA LYS A 101 -2.59 8.29 2.39
C LYS A 101 -3.52 9.09 3.31
N ARG A 102 -4.84 8.90 3.20
CA ARG A 102 -5.79 9.55 4.11
C ARG A 102 -5.59 9.10 5.56
N ALA A 103 -5.34 7.79 5.77
CA ALA A 103 -4.97 7.26 7.06
C ALA A 103 -3.71 7.93 7.64
N THR A 104 -2.70 8.13 6.80
CA THR A 104 -1.44 8.79 7.21
C THR A 104 -1.69 10.23 7.66
N VAL A 105 -2.51 10.98 6.94
CA VAL A 105 -2.85 12.36 7.32
C VAL A 105 -3.65 12.38 8.62
N ASN A 106 -4.67 11.51 8.76
CA ASN A 106 -5.45 11.35 9.98
C ASN A 106 -4.55 11.01 11.20
N TYR A 107 -3.56 10.13 11.00
CA TYR A 107 -2.57 9.83 12.04
C TYR A 107 -1.77 11.07 12.46
N ILE A 108 -1.30 11.87 11.51
CA ILE A 108 -0.48 13.06 11.76
C ILE A 108 -1.23 14.10 12.60
N ILE A 109 -2.54 14.28 12.36
CA ILE A 109 -3.38 15.22 13.09
C ILE A 109 -4.02 14.63 14.35
N GLY A 110 -3.68 13.38 14.70
CA GLY A 110 -4.16 12.70 15.91
C GLY A 110 -5.55 12.06 15.81
N ASN A 111 -6.16 12.04 14.63
CA ASN A 111 -7.47 11.39 14.38
C ASN A 111 -7.29 9.87 14.24
N TYR A 112 -6.88 9.21 15.33
CA TYR A 112 -6.51 7.78 15.29
C TYR A 112 -7.64 6.85 14.88
N ASP A 113 -8.88 7.12 15.26
CA ASP A 113 -10.03 6.27 14.89
C ASP A 113 -10.26 6.28 13.38
N ASN A 114 -10.24 7.46 12.74
CA ASN A 114 -10.33 7.59 11.30
C ASN A 114 -9.14 6.96 10.60
N SER A 115 -7.93 7.14 11.14
CA SER A 115 -6.72 6.50 10.61
C SER A 115 -6.83 4.98 10.63
N ILE A 116 -7.27 4.39 11.75
CA ILE A 116 -7.47 2.94 11.88
C ILE A 116 -8.51 2.42 10.88
N SER A 117 -9.63 3.13 10.71
CA SER A 117 -10.67 2.76 9.73
C SER A 117 -10.11 2.72 8.31
N ASP A 118 -9.36 3.74 7.91
CA ASP A 118 -8.74 3.83 6.59
C ASP A 118 -7.64 2.78 6.40
N ILE A 119 -6.87 2.47 7.46
CA ILE A 119 -5.88 1.38 7.44
C ILE A 119 -6.56 0.04 7.18
N PHE A 120 -7.67 -0.26 7.84
CA PHE A 120 -8.40 -1.50 7.58
C PHE A 120 -8.92 -1.55 6.15
N SER A 121 -9.48 -0.45 5.61
CA SER A 121 -9.86 -0.38 4.20
C SER A 121 -8.68 -0.64 3.26
N THR A 122 -7.50 -0.12 3.59
CA THR A 122 -6.25 -0.40 2.84
C THR A 122 -5.89 -1.89 2.89
N LEU A 123 -5.96 -2.51 4.08
CA LEU A 123 -5.56 -3.91 4.30
C LEU A 123 -6.57 -4.91 3.74
N ASP A 124 -7.83 -4.54 3.63
CA ASP A 124 -8.86 -5.34 2.95
C ASP A 124 -8.58 -5.41 1.44
N LEU A 125 -8.05 -4.33 0.85
CA LEU A 125 -7.68 -4.26 -0.56
C LEU A 125 -6.30 -4.88 -0.84
N GLU A 126 -5.30 -4.65 0.02
CA GLU A 126 -3.95 -5.22 -0.06
C GLU A 126 -3.46 -5.64 1.34
N PRO A 127 -3.65 -6.90 1.72
CA PRO A 127 -3.26 -7.41 3.05
C PRO A 127 -1.75 -7.32 3.35
N ARG A 128 -0.92 -7.17 2.31
CA ARG A 128 0.54 -7.03 2.42
C ARG A 128 1.00 -5.57 2.44
N HIS A 129 0.09 -4.62 2.57
CA HIS A 129 0.42 -3.20 2.56
C HIS A 129 1.22 -2.80 3.80
N PHE A 130 2.54 -3.02 3.75
CA PHE A 130 3.42 -2.85 4.91
C PHE A 130 3.48 -1.42 5.44
N GLY A 131 3.15 -0.39 4.64
CA GLY A 131 3.01 0.98 5.13
C GLY A 131 1.79 1.15 6.03
N ALA A 132 0.64 0.60 5.65
CA ALA A 132 -0.57 0.60 6.46
C ALA A 132 -0.38 -0.23 7.75
N LEU A 133 0.26 -1.39 7.66
CA LEU A 133 0.63 -2.18 8.84
C LEU A 133 1.55 -1.40 9.79
N ASP A 134 2.57 -0.70 9.27
CA ASP A 134 3.46 0.12 10.11
C ASP A 134 2.70 1.25 10.80
N GLY A 135 1.77 1.92 10.09
CA GLY A 135 0.88 2.93 10.67
C GLY A 135 0.02 2.37 11.81
N LEU A 136 -0.60 1.19 11.60
CA LEU A 136 -1.40 0.53 12.64
C LEU A 136 -0.57 0.16 13.87
N ALA A 137 0.64 -0.38 13.66
CA ALA A 137 1.54 -0.72 14.76
C ALA A 137 1.94 0.53 15.58
N GLN A 138 2.17 1.67 14.91
CA GLN A 138 2.49 2.92 15.59
C GLN A 138 1.30 3.46 16.39
N ILE A 139 0.07 3.37 15.86
CA ILE A 139 -1.13 3.78 16.61
C ILE A 139 -1.31 2.89 17.84
N TYR A 140 -1.19 1.57 17.70
CA TYR A 140 -1.29 0.66 18.85
C TYR A 140 -0.20 0.93 19.88
N PHE A 141 1.02 1.20 19.44
CA PHE A 141 2.11 1.60 20.35
C PHE A 141 1.77 2.88 21.13
N ASN A 142 1.25 3.91 20.46
CA ASN A 142 0.88 5.19 21.08
C ASN A 142 -0.33 5.05 22.05
N GLN A 143 -1.11 3.98 21.92
CA GLN A 143 -2.24 3.64 22.80
C GLN A 143 -1.85 2.63 23.90
N ASP A 144 -0.56 2.37 24.11
CA ASP A 144 -0.02 1.38 25.05
C ASP A 144 -0.49 -0.07 24.78
N LYS A 145 -1.03 -0.34 23.57
CA LYS A 145 -1.42 -1.67 23.09
C LYS A 145 -0.20 -2.41 22.52
N TYR A 146 0.76 -2.65 23.41
CA TYR A 146 2.08 -3.17 22.99
C TYR A 146 2.02 -4.58 22.40
N PHE A 147 1.13 -5.42 22.92
CA PHE A 147 0.94 -6.77 22.39
C PHE A 147 0.43 -6.76 20.95
N GLU A 148 -0.60 -5.94 20.67
CA GLU A 148 -1.16 -5.75 19.33
C GLU A 148 -0.12 -5.16 18.39
N ALA A 149 0.63 -4.14 18.82
CA ALA A 149 1.71 -3.56 18.03
C ALA A 149 2.77 -4.61 17.65
N ALA A 150 3.18 -5.46 18.60
CA ALA A 150 4.14 -6.54 18.34
C ALA A 150 3.60 -7.55 17.32
N GLN A 151 2.31 -7.91 17.38
CA GLN A 151 1.70 -8.79 16.39
C GLN A 151 1.75 -8.20 14.97
N ILE A 152 1.54 -6.89 14.84
CA ILE A 152 1.62 -6.23 13.54
C ILE A 152 3.07 -6.20 13.03
N TYR A 153 4.06 -5.90 13.88
CA TYR A 153 5.47 -5.96 13.45
C TYR A 153 5.89 -7.36 13.02
N ARG A 154 5.40 -8.43 13.68
CA ARG A 154 5.62 -9.80 13.21
C ARG A 154 4.99 -10.06 11.83
N LYS A 155 3.82 -9.46 11.52
CA LYS A 155 3.24 -9.53 10.17
C LYS A 155 4.13 -8.83 9.14
N ILE A 156 4.64 -7.64 9.45
CA ILE A 156 5.56 -6.92 8.56
C ILE A 156 6.81 -7.77 8.27
N LEU A 157 7.39 -8.42 9.28
CA LEU A 157 8.56 -9.27 9.10
C LEU A 157 8.29 -10.54 8.29
N LYS A 158 7.05 -11.03 8.24
CA LYS A 158 6.66 -12.10 7.30
C LYS A 158 6.62 -11.62 5.84
N ILE A 159 6.38 -10.32 5.60
CA ILE A 159 6.34 -9.72 4.26
C ILE A 159 7.73 -9.26 3.84
N ILE A 160 8.47 -8.64 4.75
CA ILE A 160 9.83 -8.10 4.55
C ILE A 160 10.72 -8.61 5.69
N PRO A 161 11.32 -9.80 5.57
CA PRO A 161 12.09 -10.43 6.68
C PRO A 161 13.25 -9.57 7.20
N TYR A 162 13.84 -8.73 6.37
CA TYR A 162 14.97 -7.87 6.71
C TYR A 162 14.59 -6.41 6.94
N ASN A 163 13.34 -6.16 7.40
CA ASN A 163 12.91 -4.81 7.80
C ASN A 163 13.51 -4.47 9.16
N LYS A 164 14.64 -3.75 9.15
CA LYS A 164 15.37 -3.37 10.37
C LYS A 164 14.51 -2.58 11.36
N LYS A 165 13.66 -1.66 10.86
CA LYS A 165 12.76 -0.88 11.72
C LYS A 165 11.79 -1.80 12.47
N ALA A 166 11.15 -2.72 11.75
CA ALA A 166 10.21 -3.66 12.36
C ALA A 166 10.90 -4.59 13.36
N THR A 167 12.10 -5.08 13.05
CA THR A 167 12.90 -5.89 13.98
C THR A 167 13.18 -5.14 15.26
N MET A 168 13.76 -3.94 15.18
CA MET A 168 14.08 -3.12 16.38
C MET A 168 12.84 -2.79 17.21
N ARG A 169 11.72 -2.49 16.57
CA ARG A 169 10.46 -2.20 17.27
C ARG A 169 9.90 -3.43 17.97
N LEU A 170 9.95 -4.58 17.32
CA LEU A 170 9.52 -5.84 17.91
C LEU A 170 10.38 -6.22 19.11
N GLU A 171 11.70 -6.15 18.97
CA GLU A 171 12.64 -6.42 20.06
C GLU A 171 12.38 -5.53 21.28
N TYR A 172 12.18 -4.23 21.06
CA TYR A 172 11.84 -3.29 22.14
C TYR A 172 10.53 -3.68 22.85
N LEU A 173 9.48 -4.01 22.07
CA LEU A 173 8.19 -4.41 22.63
C LEU A 173 8.29 -5.72 23.42
N GLU A 174 9.00 -6.71 22.91
CA GLU A 174 9.16 -8.01 23.58
C GLU A 174 9.90 -7.89 24.92
N GLN A 175 10.85 -6.95 25.06
CA GLN A 175 11.48 -6.65 26.33
C GLN A 175 10.55 -5.99 27.34
N SER A 176 9.48 -5.30 26.87
CA SER A 176 8.52 -4.62 27.73
C SER A 176 7.46 -5.56 28.34
N PHE A 177 7.45 -6.85 27.93
CA PHE A 177 6.53 -7.87 28.46
C PHE A 177 7.17 -8.76 29.55
N ILE A 178 8.47 -8.56 29.84
CA ILE A 178 9.22 -9.29 30.87
C ILE A 178 9.26 -8.45 32.15
#